data_bf13b7a767b263d75d3b53b0eb254f26
#
_entry.id   bf13b7a767b263d75d3b53b0eb254f26
#
_cell.length_a   1.000
_cell.length_b   1.000
_cell.length_c   1.000
_cell.angle_alpha   90.00
_cell.angle_beta   90.00
_cell.angle_gamma   90.00
#
_symmetry.space_group_name_H-M   'P 1'
#
loop_
_entity.id
_entity.type
_entity.pdbx_description
1 polymer ?
#
loop_
_entity_poly.entity_id
_entity_poly.type
_entity_poly.pdbx_seq_one_letter_code
_entity_poly.pdbx_strand_id
1 'polypeptide(L)'
;IVSEYYADGYDKDDLVTSWSVAKSFSSTLIGIAIDEGYINSVDDSIALYLPKWKTEPQENISLKYLLGMRSGMDDHPGLGVYFQSDMVSYSLDRDISREPGIAFSYSNEDSMLFSRIIENATGLDFQEYADTRLFDKLGIKETWWTDKSGNTLTYAGLDMTPREFAKFGLMIAQEGKWLNEK
;
A
#
# COMPACT_ATOMS: atom_id res chain seq x y z
N ILE A 1 10.72 -7.23 23.70
CA ILE A 1 10.98 -5.79 23.92
C ILE A 1 11.87 -5.68 25.16
N VAL A 2 12.99 -4.96 25.02
CA VAL A 2 13.95 -4.78 26.14
C VAL A 2 13.83 -3.41 26.81
N SER A 3 13.25 -2.42 26.12
CA SER A 3 12.99 -1.08 26.63
C SER A 3 11.92 -0.39 25.81
N GLU A 4 11.07 0.39 26.46
CA GLU A 4 10.04 1.22 25.82
C GLU A 4 10.03 2.58 26.51
N TYR A 5 9.76 3.61 25.73
CA TYR A 5 9.52 4.95 26.21
C TYR A 5 8.37 5.58 25.41
N TYR A 6 7.46 6.21 26.12
CA TYR A 6 6.32 6.91 25.55
C TYR A 6 6.36 8.36 25.99
N ALA A 7 6.00 9.27 25.09
CA ALA A 7 5.87 10.67 25.42
C ALA A 7 4.72 10.90 26.40
N ASP A 8 4.76 12.01 27.14
CA ASP A 8 3.70 12.37 28.09
C ASP A 8 2.32 12.37 27.41
N GLY A 9 1.38 11.65 28.01
CA GLY A 9 0.02 11.50 27.50
C GLY A 9 -0.18 10.33 26.54
N TYR A 10 0.86 9.55 26.25
CA TYR A 10 0.77 8.35 25.42
C TYR A 10 1.24 7.09 26.19
N ASP A 11 0.66 5.95 25.84
CA ASP A 11 1.08 4.66 26.37
C ASP A 11 1.13 3.56 25.27
N LYS A 12 1.45 2.34 25.70
CA LYS A 12 1.62 1.17 24.82
C LYS A 12 0.34 0.72 24.12
N ASP A 13 -0.81 1.12 24.61
CA ASP A 13 -2.14 0.68 24.16
C ASP A 13 -2.83 1.77 23.32
N ASP A 14 -2.23 2.96 23.21
CA ASP A 14 -2.76 4.02 22.35
C ASP A 14 -2.61 3.68 20.87
N LEU A 15 -3.68 3.91 20.11
CA LEU A 15 -3.61 3.83 18.64
C LEU A 15 -2.93 5.08 18.09
N VAL A 16 -1.97 4.86 17.22
CA VAL A 16 -1.29 5.93 16.48
C VAL A 16 -1.41 5.68 14.99
N THR A 17 -1.57 6.76 14.21
CA THR A 17 -1.70 6.62 12.78
C THR A 17 -0.33 6.47 12.09
N SER A 18 -0.30 5.58 11.10
CA SER A 18 0.91 5.28 10.33
C SER A 18 1.39 6.41 9.46
N TRP A 19 0.50 7.32 9.06
CA TRP A 19 0.74 8.17 7.90
C TRP A 19 1.31 7.34 6.74
N SER A 20 2.36 7.81 6.09
CA SER A 20 2.95 7.13 4.92
C SER A 20 3.66 5.81 5.21
N VAL A 21 3.83 5.40 6.47
CA VAL A 21 4.32 4.06 6.80
C VAL A 21 3.33 2.98 6.31
N ALA A 22 2.04 3.30 6.14
CA ALA A 22 1.06 2.43 5.49
C ALA A 22 1.53 1.90 4.13
N LYS A 23 2.28 2.69 3.37
CA LYS A 23 2.84 2.27 2.08
C LYS A 23 3.78 1.06 2.19
N SER A 24 4.48 0.93 3.32
CA SER A 24 5.34 -0.23 3.57
C SER A 24 4.52 -1.50 3.80
N PHE A 25 3.39 -1.40 4.49
CA PHE A 25 2.45 -2.51 4.64
C PHE A 25 1.83 -2.88 3.29
N SER A 26 1.37 -1.89 2.54
CA SER A 26 0.77 -2.11 1.21
C SER A 26 1.76 -2.76 0.23
N SER A 27 3.01 -2.30 0.21
CA SER A 27 4.04 -2.90 -0.64
C SER A 27 4.38 -4.34 -0.22
N THR A 28 4.34 -4.64 1.09
CA THR A 28 4.51 -6.01 1.59
C THR A 28 3.37 -6.92 1.11
N LEU A 29 2.12 -6.45 1.14
CA LEU A 29 0.97 -7.19 0.64
C LEU A 29 1.06 -7.47 -0.87
N ILE A 30 1.59 -6.53 -1.66
CA ILE A 30 1.92 -6.79 -3.08
C ILE A 30 2.97 -7.90 -3.18
N GLY A 31 4.00 -7.88 -2.33
CA GLY A 31 5.02 -8.95 -2.28
C GLY A 31 4.43 -10.31 -1.95
N ILE A 32 3.51 -10.37 -0.98
CA ILE A 32 2.80 -11.60 -0.62
C ILE A 32 1.94 -12.08 -1.81
N ALA A 33 1.24 -11.19 -2.51
CA ALA A 33 0.44 -11.55 -3.68
C ALA A 33 1.29 -12.12 -4.84
N ILE A 34 2.56 -11.68 -4.95
CA ILE A 34 3.51 -12.28 -5.89
C ILE A 34 3.92 -13.67 -5.42
N ASP A 35 4.23 -13.85 -4.14
CA ASP A 35 4.65 -15.14 -3.59
C ASP A 35 3.52 -16.19 -3.65
N GLU A 36 2.27 -15.77 -3.48
CA GLU A 36 1.06 -16.58 -3.65
C GLU A 36 0.66 -16.83 -5.12
N GLY A 37 1.31 -16.17 -6.08
CA GLY A 37 1.07 -16.35 -7.52
C GLY A 37 -0.17 -15.62 -8.07
N TYR A 38 -0.77 -14.71 -7.32
CA TYR A 38 -1.84 -13.83 -7.81
C TYR A 38 -1.31 -12.73 -8.74
N ILE A 39 -0.08 -12.31 -8.50
CA ILE A 39 0.70 -11.40 -9.35
C ILE A 39 1.94 -12.16 -9.79
N ASN A 40 2.30 -12.11 -11.09
CA ASN A 40 3.42 -12.91 -11.55
C ASN A 40 4.78 -12.29 -11.19
N SER A 41 4.90 -10.96 -11.30
CA SER A 41 6.17 -10.26 -11.12
C SER A 41 5.98 -8.77 -10.88
N VAL A 42 6.97 -8.13 -10.26
CA VAL A 42 7.06 -6.67 -10.18
C VAL A 42 7.23 -6.01 -11.55
N ASP A 43 7.66 -6.76 -12.56
CA ASP A 43 7.83 -6.28 -13.93
C ASP A 43 6.55 -6.41 -14.77
N ASP A 44 5.48 -6.99 -14.22
CA ASP A 44 4.16 -7.02 -14.88
C ASP A 44 3.67 -5.60 -15.16
N SER A 45 3.07 -5.42 -16.34
CA SER A 45 2.30 -4.21 -16.60
C SER A 45 1.11 -4.13 -15.64
N ILE A 46 0.94 -2.99 -14.98
CA ILE A 46 -0.21 -2.78 -14.09
C ILE A 46 -1.55 -2.80 -14.85
N ALA A 47 -1.55 -2.65 -16.16
CA ALA A 47 -2.72 -2.81 -17.02
C ALA A 47 -3.34 -4.22 -16.95
N LEU A 48 -2.59 -5.24 -16.52
CA LEU A 48 -3.12 -6.57 -16.22
C LEU A 48 -4.14 -6.53 -15.08
N TYR A 49 -3.89 -5.68 -14.11
CA TYR A 49 -4.69 -5.54 -12.88
C TYR A 49 -5.59 -4.29 -12.89
N LEU A 50 -5.30 -3.32 -13.75
CA LEU A 50 -6.07 -2.08 -13.92
C LEU A 50 -6.59 -1.97 -15.35
N PRO A 51 -7.73 -2.59 -15.68
CA PRO A 51 -8.24 -2.68 -17.06
C PRO A 51 -8.46 -1.34 -17.74
N LYS A 52 -8.66 -0.25 -16.98
CA LYS A 52 -8.78 1.12 -17.51
C LYS A 52 -7.48 1.61 -18.16
N TRP A 53 -6.33 1.03 -17.79
CA TRP A 53 -5.00 1.43 -18.24
C TRP A 53 -4.41 0.51 -19.34
N LYS A 54 -5.27 -0.10 -20.16
CA LYS A 54 -4.87 -0.98 -21.29
C LYS A 54 -4.49 -0.22 -22.56
N THR A 55 -4.20 1.06 -22.46
CA THR A 55 -3.79 1.91 -23.60
C THR A 55 -2.54 2.68 -23.21
N GLU A 56 -1.75 3.08 -24.22
CA GLU A 56 -0.59 3.94 -23.98
C GLU A 56 -1.02 5.33 -23.45
N PRO A 57 -0.20 5.95 -22.59
CA PRO A 57 1.10 5.45 -22.07
C PRO A 57 0.99 4.53 -20.84
N GLN A 58 -0.20 4.36 -20.26
CA GLN A 58 -0.40 3.66 -18.99
C GLN A 58 -0.03 2.19 -19.04
N GLU A 59 -0.25 1.50 -20.17
CA GLU A 59 0.10 0.08 -20.30
C GLU A 59 1.61 -0.19 -20.18
N ASN A 60 2.44 0.83 -20.34
CA ASN A 60 3.89 0.73 -20.18
C ASN A 60 4.36 0.86 -18.73
N ILE A 61 3.45 1.13 -17.79
CA ILE A 61 3.77 1.23 -16.38
C ILE A 61 3.84 -0.17 -15.78
N SER A 62 5.01 -0.56 -15.29
CA SER A 62 5.15 -1.79 -14.52
C SER A 62 4.77 -1.57 -13.05
N LEU A 63 4.42 -2.67 -12.36
CA LEU A 63 4.19 -2.65 -10.92
C LEU A 63 5.41 -2.11 -10.16
N LYS A 64 6.63 -2.41 -10.63
CA LYS A 64 7.88 -1.87 -10.09
C LYS A 64 7.97 -0.35 -10.18
N TYR A 65 7.48 0.23 -11.27
CA TYR A 65 7.48 1.69 -11.41
C TYR A 65 6.46 2.34 -10.47
N LEU A 66 5.30 1.71 -10.30
CA LEU A 66 4.28 2.17 -9.35
C LEU A 66 4.80 2.07 -7.91
N LEU A 67 5.35 0.92 -7.49
CA LEU A 67 5.97 0.71 -6.17
C LEU A 67 7.11 1.70 -5.89
N GLY A 68 7.85 2.06 -6.93
CA GLY A 68 8.97 3.01 -6.85
C GLY A 68 8.56 4.47 -7.02
N MET A 69 7.26 4.79 -7.11
CA MET A 69 6.75 6.15 -7.39
C MET A 69 7.43 6.76 -8.64
N ARG A 70 7.45 5.97 -9.71
CA ARG A 70 8.04 6.30 -11.00
C ARG A 70 7.06 6.05 -12.15
N SER A 71 5.76 6.13 -11.86
CA SER A 71 4.69 5.94 -12.85
C SER A 71 4.71 6.97 -13.98
N GLY A 72 5.25 8.17 -13.70
CA GLY A 72 5.18 9.30 -14.60
C GLY A 72 3.87 10.09 -14.49
N MET A 73 3.00 9.76 -13.55
CA MET A 73 1.79 10.55 -13.27
C MET A 73 2.14 12.02 -13.02
N ASP A 74 1.21 12.89 -13.36
CA ASP A 74 1.31 14.31 -13.10
C ASP A 74 1.53 14.60 -11.62
N ASP A 75 2.51 15.48 -11.35
CA ASP A 75 2.70 16.03 -10.02
C ASP A 75 1.55 16.97 -9.69
N HIS A 76 0.60 16.49 -8.90
CA HIS A 76 -0.23 17.43 -8.16
C HIS A 76 0.44 17.70 -6.81
N PRO A 77 0.66 18.97 -6.47
CA PRO A 77 1.22 19.31 -5.18
C PRO A 77 0.30 18.79 -4.07
N GLY A 78 0.58 17.61 -3.64
CA GLY A 78 0.42 17.02 -2.34
C GLY A 78 -0.97 16.74 -1.78
N LEU A 79 -2.05 17.35 -2.22
CA LEU A 79 -3.33 17.25 -1.50
C LEU A 79 -4.54 16.83 -2.37
N GLY A 80 -4.36 16.62 -3.67
CA GLY A 80 -5.48 16.36 -4.58
C GLY A 80 -6.29 15.12 -4.20
N VAL A 81 -5.63 14.00 -3.92
CA VAL A 81 -6.26 12.73 -3.56
C VAL A 81 -7.05 12.82 -2.25
N TYR A 82 -6.57 13.58 -1.25
CA TYR A 82 -7.20 13.67 0.07
C TYR A 82 -8.63 14.25 0.07
N PHE A 83 -9.00 15.00 -0.95
CA PHE A 83 -10.31 15.64 -1.05
C PHE A 83 -11.30 14.86 -1.92
N GLN A 84 -10.91 13.69 -2.42
CA GLN A 84 -11.74 12.90 -3.30
C GLN A 84 -12.65 11.94 -2.52
N SER A 85 -13.86 11.74 -3.04
CA SER A 85 -14.77 10.75 -2.48
C SER A 85 -14.43 9.33 -2.91
N ASP A 86 -13.88 9.19 -4.12
CA ASP A 86 -13.35 7.95 -4.69
C ASP A 86 -11.90 8.21 -5.12
N MET A 87 -10.98 7.87 -4.24
CA MET A 87 -9.56 8.15 -4.41
C MET A 87 -8.91 7.21 -5.44
N VAL A 88 -9.45 5.99 -5.59
CA VAL A 88 -8.99 5.05 -6.63
C VAL A 88 -9.37 5.57 -8.00
N SER A 89 -10.64 5.95 -8.21
CA SER A 89 -11.07 6.50 -9.50
C SER A 89 -10.30 7.77 -9.86
N TYR A 90 -10.09 8.66 -8.89
CA TYR A 90 -9.27 9.85 -9.08
C TYR A 90 -7.84 9.51 -9.52
N SER A 91 -7.20 8.53 -8.87
CA SER A 91 -5.84 8.10 -9.22
C SER A 91 -5.77 7.47 -10.61
N LEU A 92 -6.80 6.69 -10.98
CA LEU A 92 -6.92 6.10 -12.32
C LEU A 92 -7.16 7.13 -13.45
N ASP A 93 -7.67 8.32 -13.11
CA ASP A 93 -7.94 9.39 -14.07
C ASP A 93 -6.77 10.38 -14.22
N ARG A 94 -5.64 10.11 -13.55
CA ARG A 94 -4.45 10.96 -13.67
C ARG A 94 -3.76 10.79 -15.03
N ASP A 95 -3.32 11.89 -15.56
CA ASP A 95 -2.52 11.91 -16.79
C ASP A 95 -1.09 11.43 -16.52
N ILE A 96 -0.49 10.78 -17.50
CA ILE A 96 0.93 10.43 -17.50
C ILE A 96 1.67 11.52 -18.29
N SER A 97 2.36 12.39 -17.58
CA SER A 97 3.05 13.56 -18.17
C SER A 97 4.54 13.33 -18.39
N ARG A 98 5.07 12.25 -17.85
CA ARG A 98 6.49 11.87 -17.97
C ARG A 98 6.61 10.41 -18.36
N GLU A 99 7.72 10.07 -19.00
CA GLU A 99 8.02 8.67 -19.35
C GLU A 99 8.13 7.81 -18.06
N PRO A 100 7.34 6.71 -17.97
CA PRO A 100 7.39 5.81 -16.83
C PRO A 100 8.79 5.24 -16.60
N GLY A 101 9.16 5.12 -15.34
CA GLY A 101 10.44 4.55 -14.92
C GLY A 101 11.63 5.52 -14.88
N ILE A 102 11.52 6.73 -15.46
CA ILE A 102 12.66 7.66 -15.56
C ILE A 102 12.89 8.45 -14.27
N ALA A 103 11.86 9.09 -13.74
CA ALA A 103 12.00 9.99 -12.60
C ALA A 103 11.17 9.55 -11.40
N PHE A 104 11.74 9.67 -10.21
CA PHE A 104 10.99 9.56 -8.95
C PHE A 104 10.19 10.84 -8.72
N SER A 105 8.93 10.67 -8.37
CA SER A 105 8.08 11.74 -7.84
C SER A 105 7.18 11.15 -6.77
N TYR A 106 7.28 11.66 -5.55
CA TYR A 106 6.47 11.15 -4.45
C TYR A 106 4.98 11.25 -4.76
N SER A 107 4.29 10.11 -4.78
CA SER A 107 2.90 10.00 -5.22
C SER A 107 2.08 9.16 -4.24
N ASN A 108 1.03 9.78 -3.68
CA ASN A 108 0.02 9.05 -2.94
C ASN A 108 -0.93 8.31 -3.90
N GLU A 109 -1.12 8.86 -5.08
CA GLU A 109 -1.94 8.30 -6.15
C GLU A 109 -1.38 6.96 -6.62
N ASP A 110 -0.05 6.84 -6.82
CA ASP A 110 0.60 5.56 -7.14
C ASP A 110 0.27 4.51 -6.09
N SER A 111 0.38 4.90 -4.83
CA SER A 111 0.16 3.97 -3.71
C SER A 111 -1.32 3.64 -3.51
N MET A 112 -2.24 4.58 -3.80
CA MET A 112 -3.69 4.35 -3.68
C MET A 112 -4.18 3.24 -4.62
N LEU A 113 -3.52 3.08 -5.76
CA LEU A 113 -3.86 2.06 -6.74
C LEU A 113 -3.60 0.63 -6.27
N PHE A 114 -2.79 0.42 -5.21
CA PHE A 114 -2.55 -0.93 -4.67
C PHE A 114 -3.83 -1.57 -4.15
N SER A 115 -4.78 -0.79 -3.62
CA SER A 115 -6.11 -1.29 -3.24
C SER A 115 -6.76 -2.03 -4.42
N ARG A 116 -6.89 -1.38 -5.55
CA ARG A 116 -7.54 -1.96 -6.73
C ARG A 116 -6.72 -3.07 -7.38
N ILE A 117 -5.39 -2.99 -7.33
CA ILE A 117 -4.51 -4.04 -7.87
C ILE A 117 -4.71 -5.34 -7.09
N ILE A 118 -4.72 -5.29 -5.76
CA ILE A 118 -4.96 -6.48 -4.93
C ILE A 118 -6.36 -7.03 -5.16
N GLU A 119 -7.39 -6.19 -5.15
CA GLU A 119 -8.76 -6.64 -5.40
C GLU A 119 -8.88 -7.38 -6.75
N ASN A 120 -8.35 -6.81 -7.82
CA ASN A 120 -8.45 -7.39 -9.15
C ASN A 120 -7.57 -8.64 -9.33
N ALA A 121 -6.43 -8.73 -8.63
CA ALA A 121 -5.54 -9.87 -8.71
C ALA A 121 -6.07 -11.05 -7.88
N THR A 122 -6.60 -10.79 -6.68
CA THR A 122 -6.94 -11.85 -5.70
C THR A 122 -8.44 -12.14 -5.65
N GLY A 123 -9.28 -11.21 -6.05
CA GLY A 123 -10.74 -11.27 -5.89
C GLY A 123 -11.22 -10.96 -4.47
N LEU A 124 -10.32 -10.59 -3.55
CA LEU A 124 -10.61 -10.20 -2.17
C LEU A 124 -10.53 -8.68 -2.02
N ASP A 125 -11.32 -8.13 -1.12
CA ASP A 125 -11.13 -6.76 -0.65
C ASP A 125 -9.72 -6.58 -0.06
N PHE A 126 -9.14 -5.38 -0.22
CA PHE A 126 -7.77 -5.13 0.24
C PHE A 126 -7.60 -5.35 1.75
N GLN A 127 -8.57 -4.91 2.56
CA GLN A 127 -8.53 -5.09 4.01
C GLN A 127 -8.63 -6.57 4.37
N GLU A 128 -9.57 -7.32 3.75
CA GLU A 128 -9.70 -8.76 3.98
C GLU A 128 -8.42 -9.51 3.60
N TYR A 129 -7.78 -9.11 2.50
CA TYR A 129 -6.49 -9.69 2.10
C TYR A 129 -5.40 -9.37 3.13
N ALA A 130 -5.31 -8.12 3.60
CA ALA A 130 -4.35 -7.69 4.60
C ALA A 130 -4.52 -8.43 5.93
N ASP A 131 -5.77 -8.55 6.40
CA ASP A 131 -6.11 -9.25 7.64
C ASP A 131 -5.62 -10.69 7.59
N THR A 132 -6.06 -11.43 6.58
CA THR A 132 -5.81 -12.87 6.50
C THR A 132 -4.37 -13.23 6.14
N ARG A 133 -3.64 -12.37 5.44
CA ARG A 133 -2.29 -12.67 4.95
C ARG A 133 -1.17 -12.08 5.78
N LEU A 134 -1.45 -10.99 6.50
CA LEU A 134 -0.41 -10.28 7.26
C LEU A 134 -0.79 -10.07 8.72
N PHE A 135 -1.91 -9.41 9.00
CA PHE A 135 -2.22 -8.94 10.34
C PHE A 135 -2.52 -10.07 11.31
N ASP A 136 -3.36 -11.03 10.92
CA ASP A 136 -3.66 -12.21 11.76
C ASP A 136 -2.40 -13.03 12.08
N LYS A 137 -1.49 -13.18 11.10
CA LYS A 137 -0.23 -13.91 11.29
C LYS A 137 0.70 -13.21 12.27
N LEU A 138 0.74 -11.89 12.26
CA LEU A 138 1.54 -11.07 13.18
C LEU A 138 0.83 -10.88 14.54
N GLY A 139 -0.44 -11.25 14.66
CA GLY A 139 -1.28 -10.95 15.82
C GLY A 139 -1.39 -9.44 16.01
N ILE A 140 -1.59 -8.70 14.93
CA ILE A 140 -1.83 -7.25 14.89
C ILE A 140 -3.34 -7.02 14.85
N LYS A 141 -3.79 -6.01 15.60
CA LYS A 141 -5.14 -5.46 15.54
C LYS A 141 -5.02 -4.01 15.09
N GLU A 142 -5.57 -3.72 13.95
CA GLU A 142 -5.48 -2.41 13.34
C GLU A 142 -6.86 -1.88 12.94
N THR A 143 -6.87 -0.62 12.54
CA THR A 143 -7.97 0.00 11.80
C THR A 143 -7.37 0.72 10.60
N TRP A 144 -7.75 0.31 9.40
CA TRP A 144 -7.31 0.98 8.18
C TRP A 144 -8.44 1.84 7.62
N TRP A 145 -8.18 3.10 7.43
CA TRP A 145 -9.18 4.05 6.96
C TRP A 145 -9.56 3.76 5.51
N THR A 146 -10.80 4.09 5.19
CA THR A 146 -11.33 4.01 3.82
C THR A 146 -11.72 5.39 3.33
N ASP A 147 -11.76 5.57 2.01
CA ASP A 147 -12.42 6.72 1.40
C ASP A 147 -13.97 6.57 1.49
N LYS A 148 -14.70 7.55 0.96
CA LYS A 148 -16.18 7.52 1.01
C LYS A 148 -16.78 6.45 0.11
N SER A 149 -16.03 5.92 -0.83
CA SER A 149 -16.43 4.82 -1.72
C SER A 149 -16.06 3.44 -1.17
N GLY A 150 -15.42 3.39 0.03
CA GLY A 150 -15.03 2.15 0.70
C GLY A 150 -13.65 1.62 0.33
N ASN A 151 -12.88 2.33 -0.52
CA ASN A 151 -11.53 1.88 -0.86
C ASN A 151 -10.57 2.12 0.30
N THR A 152 -9.79 1.10 0.70
CA THR A 152 -8.77 1.20 1.75
C THR A 152 -7.67 2.20 1.35
N LEU A 153 -7.28 3.09 2.27
CA LEU A 153 -6.26 4.12 2.02
C LEU A 153 -4.84 3.54 2.06
N THR A 154 -4.46 2.83 1.04
CA THR A 154 -3.18 2.10 0.96
C THR A 154 -1.93 2.97 1.08
N TYR A 155 -2.08 4.28 1.09
CA TYR A 155 -1.00 5.26 1.25
C TYR A 155 -0.90 5.89 2.64
N ALA A 156 -1.92 5.73 3.50
CA ALA A 156 -2.01 6.35 4.83
C ALA A 156 -3.12 5.70 5.68
N GLY A 157 -3.39 6.26 6.86
CA GLY A 157 -4.59 5.97 7.64
C GLY A 157 -4.66 4.55 8.23
N LEU A 158 -3.53 3.92 8.46
CA LEU A 158 -3.44 2.65 9.17
C LEU A 158 -3.11 2.93 10.63
N ASP A 159 -4.06 2.67 11.51
CA ASP A 159 -3.94 2.91 12.95
C ASP A 159 -3.70 1.60 13.69
N MET A 160 -2.68 1.58 14.53
CA MET A 160 -2.34 0.46 15.41
C MET A 160 -1.48 0.93 16.58
N THR A 161 -1.26 0.08 17.55
CA THR A 161 -0.38 0.42 18.69
C THR A 161 1.09 0.47 18.28
N PRO A 162 1.94 1.21 19.01
CA PRO A 162 3.39 1.23 18.77
C PRO A 162 4.02 -0.17 18.76
N ARG A 163 3.52 -1.07 19.62
CA ARG A 163 4.00 -2.45 19.67
C ARG A 163 3.66 -3.25 18.42
N GLU A 164 2.51 -3.00 17.81
CA GLU A 164 2.10 -3.64 16.57
C GLU A 164 2.93 -3.15 15.38
N PHE A 165 3.24 -1.84 15.33
CA PHE A 165 4.23 -1.34 14.38
C PHE A 165 5.59 -2.02 14.55
N ALA A 166 6.03 -2.25 15.81
CA ALA A 166 7.29 -2.92 16.09
C ALA A 166 7.29 -4.39 15.63
N LYS A 167 6.15 -5.11 15.69
CA LYS A 167 6.04 -6.47 15.14
C LYS A 167 6.31 -6.49 13.64
N PHE A 168 5.69 -5.58 12.89
CA PHE A 168 5.94 -5.45 11.46
C PHE A 168 7.41 -5.13 11.17
N GLY A 169 7.98 -4.14 11.89
CA GLY A 169 9.40 -3.79 11.74
C GLY A 169 10.33 -4.98 12.05
N LEU A 170 10.00 -5.78 13.07
CA LEU A 170 10.76 -6.99 13.40
C LEU A 170 10.67 -8.05 12.30
N MET A 171 9.48 -8.29 11.75
CA MET A 171 9.31 -9.20 10.61
C MET A 171 10.17 -8.76 9.42
N ILE A 172 10.17 -7.47 9.07
CA ILE A 172 11.03 -6.93 7.99
C ILE A 172 12.51 -7.14 8.30
N ALA A 173 12.95 -6.86 9.55
CA ALA A 173 14.34 -7.06 9.97
C ALA A 173 14.77 -8.54 9.95
N GLN A 174 13.81 -9.45 9.99
CA GLN A 174 14.02 -10.90 9.88
C GLN A 174 13.79 -11.44 8.47
N GLU A 175 13.89 -10.59 7.45
CA GLU A 175 13.72 -10.97 6.05
C GLU A 175 12.37 -11.62 5.73
N GLY A 176 11.29 -11.11 6.33
CA GLY A 176 9.93 -11.60 6.17
C GLY A 176 9.58 -12.83 7.02
N LYS A 177 10.45 -13.24 7.94
CA LYS A 177 10.18 -14.38 8.82
C LYS A 177 9.48 -13.94 10.10
N TRP A 178 8.47 -14.71 10.50
CA TRP A 178 7.75 -14.54 11.76
C TRP A 178 7.50 -15.89 12.41
N LEU A 179 7.90 -16.06 13.69
CA LEU A 179 7.74 -17.31 14.45
C LEU A 179 8.19 -18.58 13.68
N ASN A 180 9.30 -18.49 12.92
CA ASN A 180 9.88 -19.53 12.05
C ASN A 180 9.10 -19.85 10.76
N GLU A 181 8.08 -19.05 10.42
CA GLU A 181 7.40 -19.07 9.12
C GLU A 181 7.85 -17.88 8.27
N LYS A 182 7.78 -18.04 6.96
CA LYS A 182 8.06 -16.98 5.98
C LYS A 182 6.78 -16.64 5.23
#